data_c125d30d176a7991dd8a2d53c0622552
#
_entry.id   c125d30d176a7991dd8a2d53c0622552
#
_cell.length_a   1.000
_cell.length_b   1.000
_cell.length_c   1.000
_cell.angle_alpha   90.00
_cell.angle_beta   90.00
_cell.angle_gamma   90.00
#
_symmetry.space_group_name_H-M   'P 1'
#
loop_
_entity.id
_entity.type
_entity.pdbx_description
1 polymer ?
#
loop_
_entity_poly.entity_id
_entity_poly.type
_entity_poly.pdbx_seq_one_letter_code
_entity_poly.pdbx_strand_id
1 'polypeptide(L)'
;MFDQDMDGGWRSLADRGCNQQAADLLAAYAALPKASGNTTIVWHEGQLRAELGQTAQAIALMQRTYKPEDKDPGYWNAYVDGTIAFLRRDRAALEQARAALVAIPTPQEFVGALKDGRYHFTTAGGQKVDVPWPPNLEILDGFLRCFDRDYHNAMDNLACRKPEGG
;
A
#
# COMPACT_ATOMS: atom_id res chain seq x y z
N MET A 1 17.91 -6.27 5.95
CA MET A 1 16.76 -7.21 5.79
C MET A 1 16.27 -7.07 4.37
N PHE A 2 16.00 -8.15 3.64
CA PHE A 2 15.72 -8.15 2.18
C PHE A 2 14.66 -7.13 1.73
N ASP A 3 13.57 -7.02 2.46
CA ASP A 3 12.48 -6.08 2.13
C ASP A 3 12.74 -4.64 2.60
N GLN A 4 13.66 -4.44 3.53
CA GLN A 4 13.98 -3.12 4.09
C GLN A 4 15.27 -2.53 3.50
N ASP A 5 15.88 -3.20 2.52
CA ASP A 5 17.00 -2.66 1.77
C ASP A 5 16.49 -1.69 0.71
N MET A 6 16.60 -0.40 1.00
CA MET A 6 16.08 0.67 0.14
C MET A 6 16.95 0.87 -1.11
N ASP A 7 18.23 0.51 -1.04
CA ASP A 7 19.19 0.73 -2.10
C ASP A 7 19.50 -0.54 -2.92
N GLY A 8 18.94 -1.69 -2.51
CA GLY A 8 19.24 -2.98 -3.11
C GLY A 8 18.03 -3.89 -3.32
N GLY A 9 18.33 -5.16 -3.57
CA GLY A 9 17.32 -6.19 -3.74
C GLY A 9 16.35 -5.91 -4.90
N TRP A 10 15.07 -6.16 -4.65
CA TRP A 10 14.02 -5.98 -5.64
C TRP A 10 13.75 -4.50 -5.98
N ARG A 11 13.99 -3.56 -5.04
CA ARG A 11 13.78 -2.12 -5.28
C ARG A 11 14.73 -1.60 -6.35
N SER A 12 15.98 -1.98 -6.29
CA SER A 12 16.96 -1.57 -7.32
C SER A 12 16.62 -2.10 -8.72
N LEU A 13 15.87 -3.20 -8.82
CA LEU A 13 15.33 -3.67 -10.10
C LEU A 13 14.13 -2.83 -10.54
N ALA A 14 13.20 -2.54 -9.64
CA ALA A 14 12.03 -1.72 -9.92
C ALA A 14 12.42 -0.30 -10.35
N ASP A 15 13.36 0.33 -9.66
CA ASP A 15 13.87 1.68 -9.98
C ASP A 15 14.48 1.78 -11.39
N ARG A 16 14.97 0.67 -11.91
CA ARG A 16 15.47 0.55 -13.29
C ARG A 16 14.41 0.13 -14.31
N GLY A 17 13.13 0.08 -13.89
CA GLY A 17 12.03 -0.35 -14.74
C GLY A 17 11.94 -1.86 -14.97
N CYS A 18 12.73 -2.67 -14.23
CA CYS A 18 12.73 -4.12 -14.33
C CYS A 18 11.65 -4.75 -13.42
N ASN A 19 10.40 -4.26 -13.51
CA ASN A 19 9.30 -4.63 -12.60
C ASN A 19 8.96 -6.12 -12.65
N GLN A 20 9.07 -6.76 -13.83
CA GLN A 20 8.86 -8.21 -13.94
C GLN A 20 9.90 -8.99 -13.13
N GLN A 21 11.17 -8.65 -13.26
CA GLN A 21 12.26 -9.31 -12.55
C GLN A 21 12.19 -9.03 -11.04
N ALA A 22 11.77 -7.82 -10.66
CA ALA A 22 11.54 -7.45 -9.26
C ALA A 22 10.42 -8.29 -8.64
N ALA A 23 9.29 -8.44 -9.34
CA ALA A 23 8.16 -9.27 -8.90
C ALA A 23 8.56 -10.75 -8.79
N ASP A 24 9.29 -11.29 -9.78
CA ASP A 24 9.75 -12.67 -9.76
C ASP A 24 10.76 -12.94 -8.63
N LEU A 25 11.60 -11.96 -8.30
CA LEU A 25 12.52 -12.03 -7.16
C LEU A 25 11.77 -12.04 -5.82
N LEU A 26 10.71 -11.23 -5.68
CA LEU A 26 9.85 -11.24 -4.50
C LEU A 26 9.13 -12.59 -4.35
N ALA A 27 8.57 -13.13 -5.44
CA ALA A 27 7.93 -14.44 -5.45
C ALA A 27 8.89 -15.55 -5.01
N ALA A 28 10.10 -15.57 -5.56
CA ALA A 28 11.13 -16.53 -5.20
C ALA A 28 11.53 -16.42 -3.72
N TYR A 29 11.67 -15.19 -3.20
CA TYR A 29 11.99 -14.97 -1.79
C TYR A 29 10.84 -15.40 -0.87
N ALA A 30 9.59 -15.08 -1.22
CA ALA A 30 8.40 -15.45 -0.45
C ALA A 30 8.23 -16.98 -0.32
N ALA A 31 8.76 -17.75 -1.28
CA ALA A 31 8.75 -19.22 -1.24
C ALA A 31 9.76 -19.82 -0.25
N LEU A 32 10.70 -19.02 0.27
CA LEU A 32 11.70 -19.52 1.22
C LEU A 32 11.09 -19.70 2.63
N PRO A 33 11.45 -20.76 3.38
CA PRO A 33 10.94 -20.98 4.73
C PRO A 33 11.13 -19.79 5.68
N LYS A 34 12.24 -19.06 5.54
CA LYS A 34 12.56 -17.86 6.34
C LYS A 34 11.64 -16.67 6.07
N ALA A 35 10.93 -16.66 4.96
CA ALA A 35 9.97 -15.61 4.58
C ALA A 35 8.51 -16.02 4.83
N SER A 36 8.29 -17.22 5.37
CA SER A 36 6.94 -17.74 5.66
C SER A 36 6.16 -16.76 6.55
N GLY A 37 4.95 -16.40 6.13
CA GLY A 37 4.09 -15.47 6.86
C GLY A 37 4.44 -13.98 6.67
N ASN A 38 5.45 -13.63 5.88
CA ASN A 38 5.76 -12.23 5.58
C ASN A 38 4.80 -11.68 4.51
N THR A 39 3.67 -11.16 4.95
CA THR A 39 2.63 -10.60 4.06
C THR A 39 3.08 -9.31 3.36
N THR A 40 4.06 -8.59 3.88
CA THR A 40 4.60 -7.37 3.25
C THR A 40 5.27 -7.69 1.91
N ILE A 41 6.04 -8.78 1.85
CA ILE A 41 6.68 -9.24 0.60
C ILE A 41 5.62 -9.63 -0.44
N VAL A 42 4.58 -10.34 -0.01
CA VAL A 42 3.45 -10.72 -0.87
C VAL A 42 2.70 -9.49 -1.38
N TRP A 43 2.53 -8.47 -0.52
CA TRP A 43 1.93 -7.19 -0.91
C TRP A 43 2.75 -6.48 -1.99
N HIS A 44 4.07 -6.33 -1.79
CA HIS A 44 4.94 -5.67 -2.78
C HIS A 44 4.98 -6.43 -4.11
N GLU A 45 4.97 -7.77 -4.10
CA GLU A 45 4.80 -8.54 -5.33
C GLU A 45 3.48 -8.18 -6.02
N GLY A 46 2.37 -8.14 -5.26
CA GLY A 46 1.05 -7.76 -5.77
C GLY A 46 1.04 -6.37 -6.41
N GLN A 47 1.72 -5.40 -5.81
CA GLN A 47 1.85 -4.05 -6.37
C GLN A 47 2.59 -4.07 -7.72
N LEU A 48 3.74 -4.73 -7.80
CA LEU A 48 4.51 -4.84 -9.06
C LEU A 48 3.72 -5.58 -10.15
N ARG A 49 2.96 -6.64 -9.79
CA ARG A 49 2.07 -7.33 -10.74
C ARG A 49 0.95 -6.41 -11.24
N ALA A 50 0.41 -5.54 -10.37
CA ALA A 50 -0.59 -4.54 -10.76
C ALA A 50 0.00 -3.50 -11.74
N GLU A 51 1.20 -3.01 -11.49
CA GLU A 51 1.91 -2.09 -12.39
C GLU A 51 2.17 -2.71 -13.77
N LEU A 52 2.42 -4.01 -13.83
CA LEU A 52 2.58 -4.77 -15.07
C LEU A 52 1.26 -5.11 -15.77
N GLY A 53 0.10 -4.68 -15.22
CA GLY A 53 -1.21 -5.02 -15.76
C GLY A 53 -1.63 -6.48 -15.51
N GLN A 54 -0.90 -7.22 -14.69
CA GLN A 54 -1.20 -8.60 -14.30
C GLN A 54 -2.28 -8.63 -13.20
N THR A 55 -3.42 -8.00 -13.48
CA THR A 55 -4.47 -7.65 -12.50
C THR A 55 -4.98 -8.85 -11.71
N ALA A 56 -5.25 -9.98 -12.36
CA ALA A 56 -5.78 -11.16 -11.67
C ALA A 56 -4.77 -11.74 -10.66
N GLN A 57 -3.50 -11.77 -11.03
CA GLN A 57 -2.42 -12.24 -10.16
C GLN A 57 -2.19 -11.26 -9.00
N ALA A 58 -2.20 -9.96 -9.28
CA ALA A 58 -2.10 -8.92 -8.27
C ALA A 58 -3.20 -9.05 -7.21
N ILE A 59 -4.46 -9.18 -7.61
CA ILE A 59 -5.60 -9.36 -6.71
C ILE A 59 -5.43 -10.62 -5.85
N ALA A 60 -5.05 -11.76 -6.46
CA ALA A 60 -4.85 -13.00 -5.73
C ALA A 60 -3.74 -12.89 -4.66
N LEU A 61 -2.66 -12.16 -4.95
CA LEU A 61 -1.59 -11.89 -4.00
C LEU A 61 -2.07 -10.96 -2.87
N MET A 62 -2.72 -9.86 -3.21
CA MET A 62 -3.24 -8.88 -2.25
C MET A 62 -4.24 -9.51 -1.28
N GLN A 63 -5.11 -10.40 -1.75
CA GLN A 63 -6.05 -11.15 -0.90
C GLN A 63 -5.36 -12.00 0.18
N ARG A 64 -4.13 -12.46 -0.07
CA ARG A 64 -3.35 -13.22 0.91
C ARG A 64 -2.76 -12.35 2.03
N THR A 65 -2.88 -11.03 1.92
CA THR A 65 -2.32 -10.09 2.90
C THR A 65 -3.33 -9.59 3.92
N TYR A 66 -4.60 -10.01 3.84
CA TYR A 66 -5.57 -9.70 4.87
C TYR A 66 -5.08 -10.17 6.24
N LYS A 67 -5.28 -9.33 7.22
CA LYS A 67 -4.99 -9.64 8.63
C LYS A 67 -6.24 -10.18 9.30
N PRO A 68 -6.09 -11.10 10.27
CA PRO A 68 -7.18 -11.43 11.17
C PRO A 68 -7.71 -10.18 11.87
N GLU A 69 -9.01 -10.16 12.19
CA GLU A 69 -9.68 -9.00 12.79
C GLU A 69 -9.01 -8.52 14.10
N ASP A 70 -8.55 -9.45 14.92
CA ASP A 70 -7.82 -9.19 16.16
C ASP A 70 -6.40 -8.62 15.97
N LYS A 71 -5.88 -8.64 14.74
CA LYS A 71 -4.55 -8.16 14.36
C LYS A 71 -4.55 -7.01 13.37
N ASP A 72 -5.72 -6.61 12.92
CA ASP A 72 -5.89 -5.43 12.08
C ASP A 72 -6.51 -4.31 12.92
N PRO A 73 -5.81 -3.20 13.15
CA PRO A 73 -6.44 -2.01 13.75
C PRO A 73 -7.44 -1.32 12.81
N GLY A 74 -7.86 -2.00 11.73
CA GLY A 74 -8.89 -1.60 10.78
C GLY A 74 -8.36 -0.94 9.49
N TYR A 75 -7.17 -0.36 9.51
CA TYR A 75 -6.68 0.41 8.36
C TYR A 75 -6.04 -0.44 7.25
N TRP A 76 -5.44 -1.60 7.59
CA TRP A 76 -4.79 -2.43 6.57
C TRP A 76 -5.80 -3.10 5.65
N ASN A 77 -6.78 -3.80 6.22
CA ASN A 77 -7.78 -4.51 5.44
C ASN A 77 -8.62 -3.57 4.58
N ALA A 78 -9.00 -2.40 5.11
CA ALA A 78 -9.72 -1.38 4.34
C ALA A 78 -8.86 -0.85 3.16
N TYR A 79 -7.55 -0.69 3.36
CA TYR A 79 -6.63 -0.32 2.27
C TYR A 79 -6.51 -1.42 1.21
N VAL A 80 -6.43 -2.69 1.62
CA VAL A 80 -6.44 -3.84 0.71
C VAL A 80 -7.73 -3.88 -0.10
N ASP A 81 -8.89 -3.72 0.56
CA ASP A 81 -10.21 -3.67 -0.10
C ASP A 81 -10.26 -2.58 -1.17
N GLY A 82 -9.85 -1.37 -0.83
CA GLY A 82 -9.84 -0.24 -1.75
C GLY A 82 -8.93 -0.47 -2.95
N THR A 83 -7.75 -1.03 -2.73
CA THR A 83 -6.81 -1.34 -3.82
C THR A 83 -7.37 -2.40 -4.76
N ILE A 84 -7.95 -3.47 -4.20
CA ILE A 84 -8.60 -4.52 -4.99
C ILE A 84 -9.81 -3.98 -5.77
N ALA A 85 -10.63 -3.12 -5.13
CA ALA A 85 -11.77 -2.46 -5.78
C ALA A 85 -11.32 -1.60 -6.97
N PHE A 86 -10.24 -0.83 -6.83
CA PHE A 86 -9.65 -0.07 -7.94
C PHE A 86 -9.23 -1.00 -9.08
N LEU A 87 -8.52 -2.10 -8.78
CA LEU A 87 -8.08 -3.07 -9.78
C LEU A 87 -9.24 -3.77 -10.49
N ARG A 88 -10.37 -3.96 -9.80
CA ARG A 88 -11.61 -4.52 -10.36
C ARG A 88 -12.46 -3.53 -11.10
N ARG A 89 -12.08 -2.24 -11.07
CA ARG A 89 -12.90 -1.14 -11.62
C ARG A 89 -14.27 -1.03 -10.92
N ASP A 90 -14.33 -1.35 -9.64
CA ASP A 90 -15.51 -1.19 -8.80
C ASP A 90 -15.38 0.09 -7.97
N ARG A 91 -15.92 1.19 -8.53
CA ARG A 91 -15.88 2.50 -7.88
C ARG A 91 -16.65 2.52 -6.56
N ALA A 92 -17.80 1.86 -6.52
CA ALA A 92 -18.63 1.86 -5.32
C ALA A 92 -17.93 1.14 -4.16
N ALA A 93 -17.31 0.00 -4.42
CA ALA A 93 -16.51 -0.71 -3.42
C ALA A 93 -15.27 0.10 -2.98
N LEU A 94 -14.62 0.83 -3.89
CA LEU A 94 -13.51 1.72 -3.54
C LEU A 94 -13.95 2.86 -2.62
N GLU A 95 -15.09 3.49 -2.90
CA GLU A 95 -15.67 4.55 -2.06
C GLU A 95 -16.05 4.00 -0.66
N GLN A 96 -16.58 2.78 -0.58
CA GLN A 96 -16.87 2.12 0.69
C GLN A 96 -15.61 1.82 1.50
N ALA A 97 -14.57 1.29 0.87
CA ALA A 97 -13.30 1.01 1.52
C ALA A 97 -12.64 2.31 2.04
N ARG A 98 -12.67 3.37 1.25
CA ARG A 98 -12.21 4.70 1.68
C ARG A 98 -13.01 5.22 2.88
N ALA A 99 -14.32 5.11 2.85
CA ALA A 99 -15.18 5.55 3.96
C ALA A 99 -14.89 4.75 5.25
N ALA A 100 -14.69 3.44 5.12
CA ALA A 100 -14.28 2.59 6.23
C ALA A 100 -12.94 3.03 6.82
N LEU A 101 -11.95 3.36 5.97
CA LEU A 101 -10.64 3.84 6.41
C LEU A 101 -10.74 5.18 7.17
N VAL A 102 -11.55 6.11 6.69
CA VAL A 102 -11.79 7.42 7.34
C VAL A 102 -12.50 7.26 8.70
N ALA A 103 -13.37 6.27 8.82
CA ALA A 103 -14.13 6.02 10.04
C ALA A 103 -13.30 5.41 11.19
N ILE A 104 -12.07 5.00 10.93
CA ILE A 104 -11.20 4.38 11.95
C ILE A 104 -10.87 5.40 13.03
N PRO A 105 -11.17 5.12 14.30
CA PRO A 105 -10.82 6.03 15.38
C PRO A 105 -9.31 6.15 15.53
N THR A 106 -8.84 7.35 15.83
CA THR A 106 -7.44 7.56 16.17
C THR A 106 -7.11 6.78 17.45
N PRO A 107 -6.11 5.88 17.44
CA PRO A 107 -5.69 5.20 18.64
C PRO A 107 -5.30 6.19 19.74
N GLN A 108 -5.63 5.86 21.00
CA GLN A 108 -5.42 6.76 22.15
C GLN A 108 -3.96 7.21 22.26
N GLU A 109 -3.02 6.32 22.00
CA GLU A 109 -1.59 6.59 22.01
C GLU A 109 -1.15 7.61 20.95
N PHE A 110 -1.97 7.84 19.91
CA PHE A 110 -1.65 8.77 18.82
C PHE A 110 -2.35 10.12 18.97
N VAL A 111 -3.36 10.24 19.82
CA VAL A 111 -4.15 11.48 19.97
C VAL A 111 -3.28 12.72 20.24
N GLY A 112 -2.26 12.58 21.10
CA GLY A 112 -1.34 13.68 21.40
C GLY A 112 -0.22 13.91 20.37
N ALA A 113 -0.01 12.96 19.48
CA ALA A 113 1.05 13.01 18.47
C ALA A 113 0.56 13.42 17.09
N LEU A 114 -0.77 13.50 16.90
CA LEU A 114 -1.38 14.00 15.67
C LEU A 114 -1.33 15.52 15.63
N LYS A 115 -0.72 16.04 14.55
CA LYS A 115 -0.74 17.47 14.22
C LYS A 115 -1.18 17.61 12.76
N ASP A 116 -2.17 18.44 12.52
CA ASP A 116 -2.70 18.70 11.17
C ASP A 116 -3.05 17.43 10.38
N GLY A 117 -3.63 16.41 11.07
CA GLY A 117 -3.97 15.12 10.47
C GLY A 117 -2.77 14.24 10.13
N ARG A 118 -1.59 14.57 10.67
CA ARG A 118 -0.34 13.82 10.44
C ARG A 118 0.26 13.34 11.75
N TYR A 119 0.84 12.17 11.68
CA TYR A 119 1.51 11.54 12.80
C TYR A 119 3.02 11.67 12.63
N HIS A 120 3.65 12.38 13.57
CA HIS A 120 5.08 12.63 13.57
C HIS A 120 5.75 11.79 14.66
N PHE A 121 6.70 10.97 14.28
CA PHE A 121 7.48 10.20 15.24
C PHE A 121 8.94 10.04 14.79
N THR A 122 9.79 9.66 15.73
CA THR A 122 11.19 9.36 15.45
C THR A 122 11.41 7.87 15.68
N THR A 123 11.94 7.20 14.67
CA THR A 123 12.29 5.77 14.77
C THR A 123 13.44 5.56 15.75
N ALA A 124 13.64 4.32 16.19
CA ALA A 124 14.80 3.95 17.03
C ALA A 124 16.16 4.28 16.39
N GLY A 125 16.20 4.36 15.04
CA GLY A 125 17.40 4.77 14.28
C GLY A 125 17.54 6.29 14.12
N GLY A 126 16.69 7.11 14.77
CA GLY A 126 16.76 8.57 14.72
C GLY A 126 16.12 9.20 13.48
N GLN A 127 15.51 8.43 12.59
CA GLN A 127 14.82 8.92 11.40
C GLN A 127 13.48 9.55 11.81
N LYS A 128 13.25 10.80 11.41
CA LYS A 128 11.94 11.45 11.55
C LYS A 128 10.98 10.94 10.49
N VAL A 129 9.83 10.47 10.92
CA VAL A 129 8.77 9.94 10.06
C VAL A 129 7.54 10.81 10.22
N ASP A 130 6.94 11.14 9.10
CA ASP A 130 5.75 11.97 9.00
C ASP A 130 4.75 11.24 8.09
N VAL A 131 3.69 10.69 8.68
CA VAL A 131 2.66 9.92 7.94
C VAL A 131 1.28 10.53 8.15
N PRO A 132 0.46 10.60 7.10
CA PRO A 132 -0.93 11.02 7.25
C PRO A 132 -1.71 9.98 8.07
N TRP A 133 -2.73 10.43 8.77
CA TRP A 133 -3.70 9.58 9.44
C TRP A 133 -5.09 9.72 8.79
N PRO A 134 -5.80 8.62 8.57
CA PRO A 134 -5.32 7.23 8.63
C PRO A 134 -4.30 6.92 7.52
N PRO A 135 -3.42 5.91 7.75
CA PRO A 135 -2.40 5.54 6.75
C PRO A 135 -3.05 5.09 5.43
N ASN A 136 -2.40 5.41 4.31
CA ASN A 136 -2.82 5.04 2.94
C ASN A 136 -4.12 5.70 2.44
N LEU A 137 -4.73 6.60 3.21
CA LEU A 137 -5.94 7.32 2.76
C LEU A 137 -5.66 8.10 1.47
N GLU A 138 -4.50 8.76 1.38
CA GLU A 138 -4.11 9.54 0.21
C GLU A 138 -3.96 8.66 -1.05
N ILE A 139 -3.69 7.37 -0.88
CA ILE A 139 -3.62 6.41 -1.99
C ILE A 139 -5.03 6.11 -2.51
N LEU A 140 -5.98 5.80 -1.61
CA LEU A 140 -7.37 5.57 -2.01
C LEU A 140 -8.01 6.83 -2.61
N ASP A 141 -7.69 8.01 -2.09
CA ASP A 141 -8.08 9.30 -2.68
C ASP A 141 -7.50 9.47 -4.09
N GLY A 142 -6.26 9.06 -4.28
CA GLY A 142 -5.60 9.05 -5.58
C GLY A 142 -6.29 8.12 -6.58
N PHE A 143 -6.64 6.92 -6.14
CA PHE A 143 -7.38 5.96 -6.95
C PHE A 143 -8.77 6.48 -7.36
N LEU A 144 -9.46 7.19 -6.48
CA LEU A 144 -10.75 7.82 -6.80
C LEU A 144 -10.61 8.95 -7.83
N ARG A 145 -9.60 9.83 -7.66
CA ARG A 145 -9.33 10.92 -8.60
C ARG A 145 -8.95 10.43 -9.99
N CYS A 146 -8.18 9.36 -10.05
CA CYS A 146 -7.66 8.79 -11.29
C CYS A 146 -8.26 7.40 -11.59
N PHE A 147 -9.54 7.23 -11.29
CA PHE A 147 -10.20 5.94 -11.39
C PHE A 147 -10.16 5.32 -12.79
N ASP A 148 -10.16 6.14 -13.83
CA ASP A 148 -10.13 5.70 -15.23
C ASP A 148 -8.71 5.35 -15.74
N ARG A 149 -7.67 5.59 -14.93
CA ARG A 149 -6.29 5.27 -15.28
C ARG A 149 -5.92 3.87 -14.85
N ASP A 150 -4.84 3.32 -15.42
CA ASP A 150 -4.24 2.07 -14.93
C ASP A 150 -3.57 2.28 -13.56
N TYR A 151 -3.17 1.16 -12.94
CA TYR A 151 -2.62 1.17 -11.60
C TYR A 151 -1.31 1.97 -11.52
N HIS A 152 -0.38 1.76 -12.47
CA HIS A 152 0.89 2.47 -12.52
C HIS A 152 0.67 4.00 -12.57
N ASN A 153 -0.17 4.47 -13.50
CA ASN A 153 -0.46 5.90 -13.62
C ASN A 153 -1.20 6.47 -12.39
N ALA A 154 -2.07 5.70 -11.75
CA ALA A 154 -2.78 6.15 -10.56
C ALA A 154 -1.85 6.24 -9.34
N MET A 155 -0.84 5.37 -9.24
CA MET A 155 0.13 5.36 -8.14
C MET A 155 1.22 6.43 -8.29
N ASP A 156 1.79 6.60 -9.47
CA ASP A 156 2.99 7.41 -9.70
C ASP A 156 2.68 8.84 -10.10
N ASN A 157 1.49 9.12 -10.62
CA ASN A 157 1.12 10.46 -11.05
C ASN A 157 0.85 11.37 -9.85
N LEU A 158 1.67 12.41 -9.70
CA LEU A 158 1.53 13.40 -8.62
C LEU A 158 0.16 14.08 -8.61
N ALA A 159 -0.46 14.32 -9.76
CA ALA A 159 -1.80 14.89 -9.82
C ALA A 159 -2.88 13.96 -9.25
N CYS A 160 -2.65 12.64 -9.28
CA CYS A 160 -3.53 11.68 -8.63
C CYS A 160 -3.33 11.68 -7.11
N ARG A 161 -2.09 11.86 -6.64
CA ARG A 161 -1.72 11.77 -5.22
C ARG A 161 -1.96 13.06 -4.44
N LYS A 162 -1.86 14.23 -5.09
CA LYS A 162 -2.06 15.54 -4.44
C LYS A 162 -3.24 16.26 -5.08
N PRO A 163 -4.20 16.78 -4.30
CA PRO A 163 -5.20 17.69 -4.84
C PRO A 163 -4.50 18.97 -5.35
N GLU A 164 -4.94 19.49 -6.50
CA GLU A 164 -4.51 20.80 -6.96
C GLU A 164 -4.99 21.84 -5.91
N GLY A 165 -4.07 22.52 -5.27
CA GLY A 165 -4.37 23.65 -4.36
C GLY A 165 -4.17 23.38 -2.88
N GLY A 166 -3.29 22.48 -2.48
CA GLY A 166 -2.82 22.36 -1.09
C GLY A 166 -1.42 22.92 -0.92
#